data_baf7d99af9f160aef949524fde37c635
#
_entry.id   baf7d99af9f160aef949524fde37c635
#
_cell.length_a   1.000
_cell.length_b   1.000
_cell.length_c   1.000
_cell.angle_alpha   90.00
_cell.angle_beta   90.00
_cell.angle_gamma   90.00
#
_symmetry.space_group_name_H-M   'P 1'
#
loop_
_entity.id
_entity.type
_entity.pdbx_description
1 polymer ?
#
loop_
_entity_poly.entity_id
_entity_poly.type
_entity_poly.pdbx_seq_one_letter_code
_entity_poly.pdbx_strand_id
1 'polypeptide(L)'
;MRKLLVAALISLGATGAFAEGSGVPDTDGPNLTLEVGGSVTGKVVIDLLPDVAPKHVAQIVALAGEGAYDDVVFHRVIDGFMAQTGDVQFGKRGGETRMAGMGGSHLPDLPAEFSNRSFVRGMVGMARSSDPNSANSQFFIMFDAAPHLDGQYTIVGHVIEGMEIVDQLKKGNPAANGLVEDPDYIVHATVE
;
A
#
# COMPACT_ATOMS: atom_id res chain seq x y z
N MET A 1 34.52 -23.32 -56.21
CA MET A 1 34.79 -22.67 -54.88
C MET A 1 33.51 -22.00 -54.40
N ARG A 2 32.79 -22.71 -53.56
CA ARG A 2 31.50 -22.21 -52.98
C ARG A 2 31.80 -21.52 -51.64
N LYS A 3 31.49 -20.21 -51.53
CA LYS A 3 31.58 -19.46 -50.29
C LYS A 3 30.30 -19.68 -49.50
N LEU A 4 30.38 -20.30 -48.31
CA LEU A 4 29.32 -20.36 -47.33
C LEU A 4 29.28 -19.02 -46.58
N LEU A 5 28.13 -18.36 -46.63
CA LEU A 5 27.78 -17.26 -45.74
C LEU A 5 27.12 -17.85 -44.46
N VAL A 6 27.77 -17.68 -43.35
CA VAL A 6 27.19 -17.97 -42.01
C VAL A 6 26.48 -16.74 -41.54
N ALA A 7 25.15 -16.79 -41.47
CA ALA A 7 24.32 -15.75 -40.84
C ALA A 7 24.28 -16.01 -39.33
N ALA A 8 24.87 -15.11 -38.55
CA ALA A 8 24.73 -15.11 -37.09
C ALA A 8 23.36 -14.50 -36.70
N LEU A 9 22.47 -15.33 -36.16
CA LEU A 9 21.28 -14.85 -35.50
C LEU A 9 21.69 -14.28 -34.12
N ILE A 10 21.55 -12.96 -33.97
CA ILE A 10 21.61 -12.30 -32.66
C ILE A 10 20.21 -12.41 -32.06
N SER A 11 20.03 -13.28 -31.09
CA SER A 11 18.82 -13.31 -30.26
C SER A 11 18.89 -12.17 -29.27
N LEU A 12 18.07 -11.14 -29.47
CA LEU A 12 17.80 -10.12 -28.48
C LEU A 12 16.99 -10.79 -27.34
N GLY A 13 17.66 -11.18 -26.27
CA GLY A 13 17.00 -11.57 -25.03
C GLY A 13 16.40 -10.33 -24.39
N ALA A 14 15.08 -10.23 -24.39
CA ALA A 14 14.38 -9.28 -23.52
C ALA A 14 14.63 -9.72 -22.07
N THR A 15 15.48 -9.00 -21.37
CA THR A 15 15.61 -9.11 -19.92
C THR A 15 14.37 -8.45 -19.33
N GLY A 16 13.30 -9.25 -19.07
CA GLY A 16 12.25 -8.84 -18.19
C GLY A 16 12.87 -8.55 -16.83
N ALA A 17 12.76 -7.31 -16.36
CA ALA A 17 13.05 -6.98 -14.97
C ALA A 17 12.02 -7.74 -14.14
N PHE A 18 12.46 -8.79 -13.44
CA PHE A 18 11.68 -9.40 -12.39
C PHE A 18 11.59 -8.36 -11.28
N ALA A 19 10.38 -7.89 -10.96
CA ALA A 19 10.14 -7.15 -9.74
C ALA A 19 10.66 -8.01 -8.57
N GLU A 20 11.58 -7.46 -7.77
CA GLU A 20 12.01 -8.13 -6.54
C GLU A 20 10.80 -8.13 -5.60
N GLY A 21 10.13 -9.27 -5.52
CA GLY A 21 9.12 -9.50 -4.50
C GLY A 21 9.75 -9.30 -3.10
N SER A 22 8.95 -8.92 -2.12
CA SER A 22 9.38 -8.66 -0.73
C SER A 22 10.09 -9.85 -0.06
N GLY A 23 10.18 -10.99 -0.72
CA GLY A 23 10.70 -12.25 -0.16
C GLY A 23 9.75 -12.92 0.83
N VAL A 24 8.59 -12.32 1.08
CA VAL A 24 7.52 -12.90 1.90
C VAL A 24 6.57 -13.66 0.95
N PRO A 25 6.30 -14.95 1.20
CA PRO A 25 5.41 -15.73 0.34
C PRO A 25 3.99 -15.20 0.40
N ASP A 26 3.31 -15.19 -0.74
CA ASP A 26 1.87 -15.02 -0.87
C ASP A 26 1.13 -16.09 -0.05
N THR A 27 0.05 -15.71 0.62
CA THR A 27 -0.78 -16.63 1.40
C THR A 27 -2.05 -16.99 0.62
N ASP A 28 -2.92 -17.84 1.21
CA ASP A 28 -4.25 -18.16 0.63
C ASP A 28 -5.27 -17.02 0.83
N GLY A 29 -4.85 -15.86 1.37
CA GLY A 29 -5.68 -14.68 1.57
C GLY A 29 -5.99 -13.92 0.27
N PRO A 30 -6.97 -13.00 0.29
CA PRO A 30 -7.24 -12.16 -0.86
C PRO A 30 -6.11 -11.15 -1.08
N ASN A 31 -5.82 -10.84 -2.36
CA ASN A 31 -4.82 -9.85 -2.75
C ASN A 31 -5.49 -8.50 -3.07
N LEU A 32 -5.07 -7.44 -2.37
CA LEU A 32 -5.45 -6.06 -2.70
C LEU A 32 -4.42 -5.49 -3.68
N THR A 33 -4.85 -5.23 -4.89
CA THR A 33 -4.04 -4.57 -5.93
C THR A 33 -4.36 -3.08 -5.97
N LEU A 34 -3.34 -2.24 -5.83
CA LEU A 34 -3.43 -0.79 -5.97
C LEU A 34 -2.72 -0.36 -7.25
N GLU A 35 -3.45 0.23 -8.19
CA GLU A 35 -2.86 0.97 -9.30
C GLU A 35 -2.49 2.37 -8.81
N VAL A 36 -1.21 2.68 -8.80
CA VAL A 36 -0.69 3.98 -8.33
C VAL A 36 -0.50 4.93 -9.51
N GLY A 37 -0.90 6.18 -9.33
CA GLY A 37 -0.71 7.28 -10.28
C GLY A 37 -0.22 8.56 -9.61
N GLY A 38 0.33 9.46 -10.42
CA GLY A 38 0.88 10.72 -9.95
C GLY A 38 2.30 10.94 -10.45
N SER A 39 3.23 11.28 -9.57
CA SER A 39 4.65 11.42 -9.90
C SER A 39 5.32 10.07 -10.19
N VAL A 40 4.79 8.99 -9.61
CA VAL A 40 5.13 7.60 -9.91
C VAL A 40 3.89 6.87 -10.41
N THR A 41 4.09 5.87 -11.25
CA THR A 41 3.02 5.00 -11.75
C THR A 41 3.45 3.55 -11.65
N GLY A 42 2.54 2.68 -11.27
CA GLY A 42 2.80 1.23 -11.18
C GLY A 42 1.74 0.51 -10.38
N LYS A 43 1.98 -0.77 -10.16
CA LYS A 43 1.10 -1.67 -9.41
C LYS A 43 1.77 -2.05 -8.09
N VAL A 44 0.99 -2.02 -7.01
CA VAL A 44 1.38 -2.53 -5.69
C VAL A 44 0.39 -3.62 -5.31
N VAL A 45 0.87 -4.82 -5.01
CA VAL A 45 0.03 -5.95 -4.57
C VAL A 45 0.28 -6.23 -3.10
N ILE A 46 -0.78 -6.24 -2.33
CA ILE A 46 -0.78 -6.50 -0.88
C ILE A 46 -1.52 -7.81 -0.65
N ASP A 47 -0.82 -8.82 -0.15
CA ASP A 47 -1.43 -10.02 0.41
C ASP A 47 -2.10 -9.67 1.73
N LEU A 48 -3.41 -9.78 1.80
CA LEU A 48 -4.20 -9.52 3.00
C LEU A 48 -4.24 -10.75 3.89
N LEU A 49 -4.20 -10.56 5.20
CA LEU A 49 -4.05 -11.60 6.21
C LEU A 49 -5.34 -11.78 7.05
N PRO A 50 -6.38 -12.41 6.51
CA PRO A 50 -7.65 -12.60 7.22
C PRO A 50 -7.51 -13.44 8.49
N ASP A 51 -6.50 -14.33 8.56
CA ASP A 51 -6.20 -15.12 9.76
C ASP A 51 -5.61 -14.28 10.91
N VAL A 52 -5.07 -13.09 10.59
CA VAL A 52 -4.47 -12.16 11.56
C VAL A 52 -5.48 -11.10 12.00
N ALA A 53 -6.21 -10.51 11.05
CA ALA A 53 -7.13 -9.40 11.27
C ALA A 53 -8.42 -9.56 10.44
N PRO A 54 -9.26 -10.56 10.77
CA PRO A 54 -10.42 -10.93 9.94
C PRO A 54 -11.40 -9.77 9.70
N LYS A 55 -11.66 -8.94 10.71
CA LYS A 55 -12.62 -7.83 10.58
C LYS A 55 -12.06 -6.69 9.74
N HIS A 56 -10.80 -6.36 9.94
CA HIS A 56 -10.14 -5.28 9.18
C HIS A 56 -9.97 -5.68 7.72
N VAL A 57 -9.54 -6.93 7.45
CA VAL A 57 -9.43 -7.44 6.08
C VAL A 57 -10.81 -7.43 5.39
N ALA A 58 -11.86 -7.90 6.06
CA ALA A 58 -13.21 -7.88 5.50
C ALA A 58 -13.67 -6.45 5.15
N GLN A 59 -13.35 -5.46 5.97
CA GLN A 59 -13.70 -4.06 5.71
C GLN A 59 -12.90 -3.47 4.55
N ILE A 60 -11.59 -3.75 4.45
CA ILE A 60 -10.76 -3.35 3.31
C ILE A 60 -11.32 -3.94 2.00
N VAL A 61 -11.63 -5.24 2.00
CA VAL A 61 -12.20 -5.94 0.84
C VAL A 61 -13.54 -5.31 0.42
N ALA A 62 -14.43 -5.03 1.38
CA ALA A 62 -15.71 -4.38 1.10
C ALA A 62 -15.52 -3.00 0.48
N LEU A 63 -14.67 -2.15 1.08
CA LEU A 63 -14.40 -0.80 0.58
C LEU A 63 -13.71 -0.79 -0.80
N ALA A 64 -12.79 -1.72 -1.05
CA ALA A 64 -12.18 -1.89 -2.36
C ALA A 64 -13.22 -2.34 -3.42
N GLY A 65 -14.09 -3.29 -3.06
CA GLY A 65 -15.18 -3.74 -3.92
C GLY A 65 -16.22 -2.66 -4.27
N GLU A 66 -16.37 -1.64 -3.41
CA GLU A 66 -17.21 -0.47 -3.66
C GLU A 66 -16.48 0.62 -4.49
N GLY A 67 -15.19 0.45 -4.80
CA GLY A 67 -14.36 1.49 -5.41
C GLY A 67 -14.09 2.66 -4.47
N ALA A 68 -14.24 2.46 -3.15
CA ALA A 68 -14.07 3.53 -2.18
C ALA A 68 -12.62 4.06 -2.13
N TYR A 69 -11.64 3.25 -2.47
CA TYR A 69 -10.23 3.66 -2.51
C TYR A 69 -9.80 4.33 -3.82
N ASP A 70 -10.62 4.33 -4.87
CA ASP A 70 -10.29 4.99 -6.13
C ASP A 70 -10.11 6.50 -5.92
N ASP A 71 -9.11 7.08 -6.56
CA ASP A 71 -8.66 8.46 -6.42
C ASP A 71 -8.23 8.89 -5.00
N VAL A 72 -7.98 7.96 -4.08
CA VAL A 72 -7.51 8.28 -2.72
C VAL A 72 -6.01 8.53 -2.72
N VAL A 73 -5.59 9.65 -2.14
CA VAL A 73 -4.20 10.10 -2.12
C VAL A 73 -3.37 9.47 -1.00
N PHE A 74 -2.05 9.37 -1.22
CA PHE A 74 -1.08 9.11 -0.16
C PHE A 74 -0.77 10.42 0.58
N HIS A 75 -1.65 10.79 1.49
CA HIS A 75 -1.65 12.11 2.14
C HIS A 75 -0.51 12.33 3.13
N ARG A 76 0.08 11.25 3.67
CA ARG A 76 1.17 11.31 4.65
C ARG A 76 2.24 10.28 4.31
N VAL A 77 3.44 10.74 3.96
CA VAL A 77 4.57 9.89 3.60
C VAL A 77 5.82 10.38 4.33
N ILE A 78 6.31 9.58 5.26
CA ILE A 78 7.53 9.87 6.03
C ILE A 78 8.63 8.95 5.55
N ASP A 79 9.69 9.55 4.98
CA ASP A 79 10.84 8.82 4.47
C ASP A 79 11.48 7.94 5.55
N GLY A 80 11.82 6.69 5.18
CA GLY A 80 12.37 5.69 6.11
C GLY A 80 11.38 5.18 7.16
N PHE A 81 10.09 5.58 7.12
CA PHE A 81 9.10 5.12 8.08
C PHE A 81 7.90 4.47 7.37
N MET A 82 6.96 5.24 6.83
CA MET A 82 5.75 4.67 6.21
C MET A 82 5.10 5.61 5.19
N ALA A 83 4.27 5.05 4.31
CA ALA A 83 3.34 5.76 3.44
C ALA A 83 1.90 5.46 3.88
N GLN A 84 1.11 6.49 4.22
CA GLN A 84 -0.27 6.38 4.70
C GLN A 84 -1.25 6.89 3.65
N THR A 85 -2.34 6.14 3.47
CA THR A 85 -3.43 6.39 2.52
C THR A 85 -4.77 5.89 3.09
N GLY A 86 -5.79 5.79 2.26
CA GLY A 86 -7.06 5.15 2.60
C GLY A 86 -8.07 6.05 3.31
N ASP A 87 -7.86 7.38 3.37
CA ASP A 87 -8.91 8.30 3.80
C ASP A 87 -9.92 8.50 2.66
N VAL A 88 -10.96 7.69 2.66
CA VAL A 88 -11.97 7.69 1.59
C VAL A 88 -12.93 8.88 1.68
N GLN A 89 -12.95 9.59 2.81
CA GLN A 89 -13.81 10.75 3.03
C GLN A 89 -13.16 12.06 2.56
N PHE A 90 -11.94 12.34 3.00
CA PHE A 90 -11.25 13.60 2.75
C PHE A 90 -10.02 13.46 1.85
N GLY A 91 -9.60 12.23 1.58
CA GLY A 91 -8.38 11.95 0.79
C GLY A 91 -8.62 11.80 -0.71
N LYS A 92 -9.78 12.19 -1.26
CA LYS A 92 -10.05 12.08 -2.70
C LYS A 92 -9.30 13.15 -3.50
N ARG A 93 -8.58 12.74 -4.55
CA ARG A 93 -7.91 13.64 -5.49
C ARG A 93 -8.88 14.66 -6.08
N GLY A 94 -8.47 15.92 -6.13
CA GLY A 94 -9.31 17.02 -6.62
C GLY A 94 -10.31 17.56 -5.58
N GLY A 95 -10.36 16.98 -4.37
CA GLY A 95 -11.14 17.47 -3.24
C GLY A 95 -10.32 18.32 -2.26
N GLU A 96 -10.91 18.60 -1.11
CA GLU A 96 -10.28 19.36 0.00
C GLU A 96 -9.31 18.48 0.81
N THR A 97 -8.18 18.08 0.20
CA THR A 97 -7.21 17.14 0.81
C THR A 97 -6.49 17.68 2.06
N ARG A 98 -6.72 18.96 2.46
CA ARG A 98 -6.18 19.51 3.72
C ARG A 98 -6.66 18.78 4.98
N MET A 99 -7.80 18.09 4.90
CA MET A 99 -8.33 17.27 5.98
C MET A 99 -8.00 15.78 5.81
N ALA A 100 -7.27 15.42 4.76
CA ALA A 100 -6.88 14.02 4.55
C ALA A 100 -6.07 13.50 5.74
N GLY A 101 -6.44 12.32 6.19
CA GLY A 101 -5.93 11.71 7.41
C GLY A 101 -6.86 11.82 8.62
N MET A 102 -7.93 12.64 8.53
CA MET A 102 -8.90 12.83 9.60
C MET A 102 -10.22 12.09 9.38
N GLY A 103 -10.44 11.56 8.18
CA GLY A 103 -11.67 10.88 7.80
C GLY A 103 -11.62 9.37 7.89
N GLY A 104 -12.77 8.77 7.65
CA GLY A 104 -12.96 7.32 7.56
C GLY A 104 -13.93 6.98 6.45
N SER A 105 -14.57 5.82 6.54
CA SER A 105 -15.62 5.38 5.64
C SER A 105 -17.00 5.51 6.31
N HIS A 106 -18.04 5.16 5.56
CA HIS A 106 -19.40 5.05 6.11
C HIS A 106 -19.59 3.80 7.00
N LEU A 107 -18.62 2.89 7.01
CA LEU A 107 -18.63 1.69 7.85
C LEU A 107 -18.18 2.03 9.28
N PRO A 108 -18.54 1.20 10.28
CA PRO A 108 -18.16 1.46 11.67
C PRO A 108 -16.66 1.32 11.89
N ASP A 109 -16.16 2.00 12.91
CA ASP A 109 -14.82 1.77 13.45
C ASP A 109 -14.69 0.32 13.98
N LEU A 110 -13.50 -0.22 13.90
CA LEU A 110 -13.21 -1.61 14.24
C LEU A 110 -12.41 -1.72 15.54
N PRO A 111 -12.76 -2.70 16.40
CA PRO A 111 -11.92 -3.04 17.53
C PRO A 111 -10.57 -3.57 17.06
N ALA A 112 -9.52 -3.25 17.83
CA ALA A 112 -8.16 -3.69 17.51
C ALA A 112 -8.05 -5.21 17.36
N GLU A 113 -7.28 -5.66 16.36
CA GLU A 113 -6.91 -7.07 16.14
C GLU A 113 -5.38 -7.18 16.18
N PHE A 114 -4.80 -6.92 17.37
CA PHE A 114 -3.35 -6.96 17.55
C PHE A 114 -2.81 -8.39 17.45
N SER A 115 -1.62 -8.52 16.89
CA SER A 115 -0.91 -9.79 16.74
C SER A 115 0.51 -9.69 17.30
N ASN A 116 1.21 -10.82 17.35
CA ASN A 116 2.63 -10.87 17.73
C ASN A 116 3.57 -10.73 16.51
N ARG A 117 3.05 -10.35 15.35
CA ARG A 117 3.87 -10.08 14.17
C ARG A 117 4.56 -8.74 14.32
N SER A 118 5.78 -8.63 13.80
CA SER A 118 6.55 -7.40 13.81
C SER A 118 6.29 -6.54 12.57
N PHE A 119 6.30 -5.22 12.77
CA PHE A 119 6.29 -4.26 11.66
C PHE A 119 7.68 -4.17 11.05
N VAL A 120 7.85 -4.86 9.93
CA VAL A 120 9.04 -4.80 9.08
C VAL A 120 8.70 -4.17 7.73
N ARG A 121 9.71 -3.92 6.90
CA ARG A 121 9.51 -3.39 5.54
C ARG A 121 8.43 -4.17 4.78
N GLY A 122 7.54 -3.45 4.13
CA GLY A 122 6.43 -3.99 3.34
C GLY A 122 5.19 -4.38 4.15
N MET A 123 5.26 -4.43 5.50
CA MET A 123 4.07 -4.70 6.31
C MET A 123 3.06 -3.57 6.19
N VAL A 124 1.78 -3.95 6.19
CA VAL A 124 0.63 -3.04 6.10
C VAL A 124 -0.14 -3.06 7.40
N GLY A 125 -0.30 -1.88 8.00
CA GLY A 125 -1.03 -1.70 9.25
C GLY A 125 -2.19 -0.73 9.11
N MET A 126 -3.22 -0.88 9.94
CA MET A 126 -4.35 0.06 10.01
C MET A 126 -3.97 1.33 10.75
N ALA A 127 -4.22 2.47 10.14
CA ALA A 127 -4.13 3.74 10.84
C ALA A 127 -5.35 3.92 11.78
N ARG A 128 -5.13 4.63 12.88
CA ARG A 128 -6.13 4.90 13.92
C ARG A 128 -5.86 6.20 14.66
N SER A 129 -6.84 6.67 15.42
CA SER A 129 -6.67 7.76 16.38
C SER A 129 -5.91 7.29 17.64
N SER A 130 -5.99 8.03 18.72
CA SER A 130 -5.48 7.60 20.04
C SER A 130 -6.24 6.40 20.63
N ASP A 131 -7.49 6.20 20.24
CA ASP A 131 -8.27 5.01 20.62
C ASP A 131 -7.81 3.82 19.75
N PRO A 132 -7.35 2.71 20.34
CA PRO A 132 -6.98 1.51 19.58
C PRO A 132 -8.15 0.89 18.82
N ASN A 133 -9.39 1.19 19.17
CA ASN A 133 -10.61 0.69 18.53
C ASN A 133 -11.22 1.69 17.53
N SER A 134 -10.42 2.57 16.95
CA SER A 134 -10.85 3.59 15.99
C SER A 134 -10.30 3.40 14.58
N ALA A 135 -9.76 2.24 14.24
CA ALA A 135 -9.36 1.95 12.88
C ALA A 135 -10.60 1.82 11.97
N ASN A 136 -10.52 2.36 10.76
CA ASN A 136 -11.67 2.39 9.84
C ASN A 136 -11.24 2.02 8.41
N SER A 137 -10.85 2.98 7.57
CA SER A 137 -10.47 2.76 6.17
C SER A 137 -9.00 3.02 5.89
N GLN A 138 -8.33 3.83 6.72
CA GLN A 138 -6.96 4.25 6.49
C GLN A 138 -5.95 3.16 6.86
N PHE A 139 -4.92 3.00 6.02
CA PHE A 139 -3.83 2.07 6.26
C PHE A 139 -2.48 2.69 5.87
N PHE A 140 -1.39 2.08 6.32
CA PHE A 140 -0.05 2.51 5.99
C PHE A 140 0.84 1.32 5.60
N ILE A 141 1.80 1.58 4.71
CA ILE A 141 2.79 0.62 4.22
C ILE A 141 4.15 1.01 4.79
N MET A 142 4.84 0.07 5.41
CA MET A 142 6.14 0.33 6.04
C MET A 142 7.28 0.40 5.01
N PHE A 143 8.11 1.45 5.10
CA PHE A 143 9.38 1.51 4.37
C PHE A 143 10.50 0.72 5.07
N ASP A 144 10.48 0.68 6.39
CA ASP A 144 11.49 0.03 7.20
C ASP A 144 10.88 -0.56 8.48
N ALA A 145 11.69 -1.26 9.28
CA ALA A 145 11.24 -1.86 10.52
C ALA A 145 10.88 -0.81 11.59
N ALA A 146 9.76 -1.03 12.29
CA ALA A 146 9.28 -0.14 13.33
C ALA A 146 8.80 -0.94 14.58
N PRO A 147 9.72 -1.50 15.38
CA PRO A 147 9.36 -2.36 16.52
C PRO A 147 8.47 -1.67 17.57
N HIS A 148 8.47 -0.34 17.62
CA HIS A 148 7.62 0.42 18.52
C HIS A 148 6.13 0.38 18.14
N LEU A 149 5.77 -0.14 16.95
CA LEU A 149 4.40 -0.37 16.53
C LEU A 149 3.91 -1.79 16.87
N ASP A 150 4.81 -2.71 17.19
CA ASP A 150 4.48 -4.11 17.45
C ASP A 150 3.49 -4.23 18.61
N GLY A 151 2.40 -4.98 18.41
CA GLY A 151 1.33 -5.11 19.38
C GLY A 151 0.52 -3.85 19.68
N GLN A 152 0.77 -2.73 18.95
CA GLN A 152 0.10 -1.44 19.13
C GLN A 152 -0.83 -1.09 17.96
N TYR A 153 -0.60 -1.70 16.79
CA TYR A 153 -1.39 -1.49 15.58
C TYR A 153 -1.80 -2.83 14.98
N THR A 154 -2.96 -2.87 14.33
CA THR A 154 -3.45 -4.05 13.64
C THR A 154 -2.74 -4.22 12.31
N ILE A 155 -2.02 -5.33 12.13
CA ILE A 155 -1.44 -5.73 10.85
C ILE A 155 -2.52 -6.40 10.01
N VAL A 156 -2.68 -5.96 8.77
CA VAL A 156 -3.70 -6.46 7.84
C VAL A 156 -3.13 -7.15 6.62
N GLY A 157 -1.84 -6.98 6.34
CA GLY A 157 -1.24 -7.55 5.15
C GLY A 157 0.24 -7.24 5.02
N HIS A 158 0.80 -7.64 3.88
CA HIS A 158 2.14 -7.25 3.47
C HIS A 158 2.22 -7.12 1.94
N VAL A 159 3.11 -6.25 1.47
CA VAL A 159 3.35 -6.05 0.05
C VAL A 159 4.14 -7.23 -0.52
N ILE A 160 3.59 -7.90 -1.52
CA ILE A 160 4.24 -9.02 -2.24
C ILE A 160 4.83 -8.58 -3.58
N GLU A 161 4.31 -7.48 -4.19
CA GLU A 161 4.80 -6.90 -5.45
C GLU A 161 4.72 -5.38 -5.39
N GLY A 162 5.69 -4.66 -5.97
CA GLY A 162 5.62 -3.20 -6.15
C GLY A 162 6.17 -2.37 -4.99
N MET A 163 7.00 -2.93 -4.09
CA MET A 163 7.66 -2.11 -3.06
C MET A 163 8.56 -1.02 -3.64
N GLU A 164 9.12 -1.21 -4.84
CA GLU A 164 9.88 -0.20 -5.56
C GLU A 164 9.01 0.99 -6.02
N ILE A 165 7.70 0.78 -6.21
CA ILE A 165 6.72 1.85 -6.47
C ILE A 165 6.44 2.61 -5.17
N VAL A 166 6.25 1.89 -4.06
CA VAL A 166 6.04 2.49 -2.74
C VAL A 166 7.25 3.35 -2.34
N ASP A 167 8.48 2.90 -2.61
CA ASP A 167 9.70 3.66 -2.34
C ASP A 167 9.78 4.99 -3.10
N GLN A 168 9.19 5.07 -4.28
CA GLN A 168 9.18 6.24 -5.14
C GLN A 168 8.07 7.24 -4.83
N LEU A 169 7.08 6.86 -3.97
CA LEU A 169 6.03 7.78 -3.57
C LEU A 169 6.61 9.09 -3.05
N LYS A 170 5.97 10.20 -3.46
CA LYS A 170 6.38 11.55 -3.07
C LYS A 170 6.40 11.69 -1.56
N LYS A 171 7.56 12.01 -1.01
CA LYS A 171 7.76 12.18 0.42
C LYS A 171 7.15 13.50 0.89
N GLY A 172 6.54 13.47 2.07
CA GLY A 172 5.95 14.63 2.70
C GLY A 172 6.97 15.50 3.46
N ASN A 173 6.50 16.66 3.89
CA ASN A 173 7.32 17.60 4.65
C ASN A 173 7.56 17.07 6.08
N PRO A 174 8.81 16.81 6.50
CA PRO A 174 9.10 16.34 7.84
C PRO A 174 8.63 17.30 8.96
N ALA A 175 8.69 18.61 8.71
CA ALA A 175 8.23 19.64 9.66
C ALA A 175 6.70 19.66 9.81
N ALA A 176 5.97 19.09 8.85
CA ALA A 176 4.51 18.95 8.86
C ALA A 176 4.09 17.48 9.05
N ASN A 177 4.86 16.69 9.81
CA ASN A 177 4.56 15.28 10.11
C ASN A 177 4.33 14.42 8.85
N GLY A 178 5.08 14.70 7.77
CA GLY A 178 5.01 13.93 6.54
C GLY A 178 3.83 14.27 5.63
N LEU A 179 3.13 15.39 5.85
CA LEU A 179 2.06 15.86 4.95
C LEU A 179 2.63 16.07 3.55
N VAL A 180 1.97 15.49 2.55
CA VAL A 180 2.40 15.55 1.15
C VAL A 180 1.62 16.66 0.40
N GLU A 181 2.35 17.58 -0.20
CA GLU A 181 1.80 18.55 -1.15
C GLU A 181 1.75 17.91 -2.55
N ASP A 182 0.59 17.96 -3.21
CA ASP A 182 0.36 17.34 -4.52
C ASP A 182 0.76 15.84 -4.51
N PRO A 183 0.04 15.02 -3.73
CA PRO A 183 0.39 13.62 -3.47
C PRO A 183 0.11 12.70 -4.64
N ASP A 184 0.87 11.60 -4.72
CA ASP A 184 0.49 10.43 -5.51
C ASP A 184 -0.81 9.82 -4.96
N TYR A 185 -1.49 9.02 -5.77
CA TYR A 185 -2.83 8.52 -5.44
C TYR A 185 -3.06 7.11 -5.97
N ILE A 186 -4.07 6.46 -5.45
CA ILE A 186 -4.59 5.18 -5.95
C ILE A 186 -5.53 5.51 -7.11
N VAL A 187 -5.17 5.11 -8.33
CA VAL A 187 -6.03 5.25 -9.52
C VAL A 187 -7.23 4.33 -9.40
N HIS A 188 -6.98 3.08 -9.03
CA HIS A 188 -7.96 2.04 -8.84
C HIS A 188 -7.48 0.99 -7.84
N ALA A 189 -8.40 0.45 -7.04
CA ALA A 189 -8.13 -0.63 -6.09
C ALA A 189 -9.03 -1.83 -6.38
N THR A 190 -8.42 -3.01 -6.56
CA THR A 190 -9.15 -4.27 -6.80
C THR A 190 -8.74 -5.34 -5.81
N VAL A 191 -9.63 -6.31 -5.59
CA VAL A 191 -9.36 -7.49 -4.74
C VAL A 191 -9.60 -8.76 -5.57
N GLU A 192 -8.64 -9.67 -5.52
CA GLU A 192 -8.67 -10.99 -6.17
C GLU A 192 -8.52 -12.11 -5.15
#